data_68dc9910a7bdaad334eeb4be6f9589fd
#
_entry.id   68dc9910a7bdaad334eeb4be6f9589fd
#
_cell.length_a   1.000
_cell.length_b   1.000
_cell.length_c   1.000
_cell.angle_alpha   90.00
_cell.angle_beta   90.00
_cell.angle_gamma   90.00
#
_symmetry.space_group_name_H-M   'P 1'
#
loop_
_entity.id
_entity.type
_entity.pdbx_description
1 polymer ?
#
loop_
_entity_poly.entity_id
_entity_poly.type
_entity_poly.pdbx_seq_one_letter_code
_entity_poly.pdbx_strand_id
1 'polypeptide(L)'
;IIDQPNLMIKIPATKAGLPAITEVIAAGISVNVTLIFALTRYAEVIDAYQAGIEKCANPKSVHSVASFFVSRVDSAVDKLLNDDSLKGKAAIANARLAYELYLEKFKNFPHNHQRPLWASTGVKDPAYRSTMYVDSLIAPNTVNTMPPSTLDAVIAAVIEAEDTITPNIQSAKDELLALAALGIDLNKITDELEADGVDKFMTSWDVLLDAVEAEIQKAK
;
A
#
# COMPACT_ATOMS: atom_id res chain seq x y z
N ILE A 1 25.48 3.48 4.12
CA ILE A 1 26.04 4.83 3.97
C ILE A 1 25.29 5.83 4.87
N ILE A 2 23.96 5.78 4.87
CA ILE A 2 23.14 6.73 5.68
C ILE A 2 23.10 6.31 7.13
N ASP A 3 22.88 5.04 7.42
CA ASP A 3 22.91 4.38 8.74
C ASP A 3 22.21 5.19 9.86
N GLN A 4 20.95 5.56 9.61
CA GLN A 4 20.13 6.28 10.57
C GLN A 4 18.95 5.40 11.03
N PRO A 5 18.58 5.43 12.33
CA PRO A 5 17.57 4.54 12.92
C PRO A 5 16.14 4.76 12.38
N ASN A 6 15.88 5.92 11.77
CA ASN A 6 14.60 6.26 11.16
C ASN A 6 14.55 5.97 9.64
N LEU A 7 15.60 5.40 9.06
CA LEU A 7 15.63 5.04 7.64
C LEU A 7 14.88 3.73 7.41
N MET A 8 14.03 3.71 6.39
CA MET A 8 13.46 2.49 5.80
C MET A 8 13.89 2.38 4.35
N ILE A 9 14.40 1.20 3.98
CA ILE A 9 14.70 0.89 2.56
C ILE A 9 13.41 0.53 1.86
N LYS A 10 13.14 1.13 0.70
CA LYS A 10 11.94 0.86 -0.07
C LYS A 10 12.18 -0.27 -1.07
N ILE A 11 11.38 -1.35 -0.97
CA ILE A 11 11.49 -2.54 -1.83
C ILE A 11 10.13 -2.82 -2.46
N PRO A 12 10.03 -2.95 -3.81
CA PRO A 12 8.78 -3.35 -4.46
C PRO A 12 8.35 -4.76 -4.09
N ALA A 13 7.05 -4.97 -3.92
CA ALA A 13 6.42 -6.24 -3.58
C ALA A 13 6.32 -7.22 -4.78
N THR A 14 7.23 -7.15 -5.74
CA THR A 14 7.28 -8.10 -6.85
C THR A 14 7.71 -9.49 -6.36
N LYS A 15 7.42 -10.54 -7.13
CA LYS A 15 7.92 -11.90 -6.83
C LYS A 15 9.44 -11.91 -6.64
N ALA A 16 10.18 -11.15 -7.45
CA ALA A 16 11.62 -11.00 -7.32
C ALA A 16 12.03 -10.20 -6.07
N GLY A 17 11.18 -9.31 -5.58
CA GLY A 17 11.42 -8.50 -4.38
C GLY A 17 11.25 -9.28 -3.06
N LEU A 18 10.41 -10.33 -3.03
CA LEU A 18 10.12 -11.07 -1.80
C LEU A 18 11.38 -11.64 -1.11
N PRO A 19 12.30 -12.32 -1.79
CA PRO A 19 13.56 -12.76 -1.16
C PRO A 19 14.40 -11.59 -0.61
N ALA A 20 14.48 -10.49 -1.35
CA ALA A 20 15.22 -9.30 -0.91
C ALA A 20 14.62 -8.68 0.36
N ILE A 21 13.29 -8.65 0.49
CA ILE A 21 12.61 -8.22 1.72
C ILE A 21 13.06 -9.09 2.89
N THR A 22 13.03 -10.41 2.74
CA THR A 22 13.47 -11.35 3.80
C THR A 22 14.92 -11.14 4.20
N GLU A 23 15.83 -11.00 3.24
CA GLU A 23 17.26 -10.83 3.51
C GLU A 23 17.58 -9.49 4.17
N VAL A 24 16.97 -8.40 3.70
CA VAL A 24 17.19 -7.04 4.25
C VAL A 24 16.66 -6.95 5.68
N ILE A 25 15.48 -7.52 5.95
CA ILE A 25 14.91 -7.60 7.31
C ILE A 25 15.80 -8.47 8.22
N ALA A 26 16.27 -9.62 7.74
CA ALA A 26 17.18 -10.50 8.48
C ALA A 26 18.51 -9.81 8.83
N ALA A 27 18.99 -8.91 7.97
CA ALA A 27 20.17 -8.08 8.23
C ALA A 27 19.93 -6.95 9.25
N GLY A 28 18.73 -6.80 9.80
CA GLY A 28 18.40 -5.78 10.80
C GLY A 28 18.02 -4.42 10.21
N ILE A 29 17.67 -4.36 8.93
CA ILE A 29 17.35 -3.12 8.23
C ILE A 29 15.83 -2.99 8.08
N SER A 30 15.28 -1.83 8.48
CA SER A 30 13.86 -1.52 8.35
C SER A 30 13.45 -1.33 6.88
N VAL A 31 12.26 -1.83 6.51
CA VAL A 31 11.79 -1.84 5.11
C VAL A 31 10.39 -1.24 4.97
N ASN A 32 10.22 -0.39 3.96
CA ASN A 32 8.92 -0.02 3.42
C ASN A 32 8.68 -0.85 2.15
N VAL A 33 7.84 -1.87 2.26
CA VAL A 33 7.44 -2.67 1.09
C VAL A 33 6.39 -1.91 0.30
N THR A 34 6.58 -1.75 -1.01
CA THR A 34 5.72 -0.90 -1.85
C THR A 34 5.15 -1.62 -3.07
N LEU A 35 4.21 -0.99 -3.77
CA LEU A 35 3.49 -1.53 -4.93
C LEU A 35 2.67 -2.79 -4.59
N ILE A 36 2.02 -2.79 -3.44
CA ILE A 36 1.10 -3.84 -3.06
C ILE A 36 -0.30 -3.41 -3.51
N PHE A 37 -0.95 -4.24 -4.33
CA PHE A 37 -2.32 -4.02 -4.81
C PHE A 37 -3.23 -5.22 -4.52
N ALA A 38 -2.68 -6.45 -4.58
CA ALA A 38 -3.42 -7.68 -4.39
C ALA A 38 -3.32 -8.21 -2.96
N LEU A 39 -4.40 -8.79 -2.43
CA LEU A 39 -4.42 -9.47 -1.12
C LEU A 39 -3.46 -10.67 -1.09
N THR A 40 -3.40 -11.43 -2.19
CA THR A 40 -2.48 -12.56 -2.34
C THR A 40 -1.03 -12.13 -2.22
N ARG A 41 -0.66 -11.04 -2.91
CA ARG A 41 0.69 -10.47 -2.82
C ARG A 41 0.97 -9.93 -1.43
N TYR A 42 -0.02 -9.33 -0.78
CA TYR A 42 0.14 -8.84 0.59
C TYR A 42 0.41 -9.98 1.58
N ALA A 43 -0.27 -11.13 1.42
CA ALA A 43 0.02 -12.33 2.22
C ALA A 43 1.48 -12.78 2.06
N GLU A 44 1.98 -12.87 0.82
CA GLU A 44 3.38 -13.22 0.53
C GLU A 44 4.38 -12.22 1.12
N VAL A 45 4.05 -10.92 1.11
CA VAL A 45 4.87 -9.85 1.72
C VAL A 45 4.95 -10.01 3.24
N ILE A 46 3.83 -10.32 3.90
CA ILE A 46 3.81 -10.58 5.34
C ILE A 46 4.66 -11.82 5.67
N ASP A 47 4.51 -12.89 4.91
CA ASP A 47 5.29 -14.12 5.12
C ASP A 47 6.80 -13.86 4.93
N ALA A 48 7.19 -13.07 3.91
CA ALA A 48 8.58 -12.66 3.70
C ALA A 48 9.13 -11.81 4.85
N TYR A 49 8.32 -10.88 5.39
CA TYR A 49 8.67 -10.08 6.55
C TYR A 49 8.88 -10.94 7.79
N GLN A 50 7.92 -11.83 8.11
CA GLN A 50 8.00 -12.70 9.27
C GLN A 50 9.22 -13.62 9.20
N ALA A 51 9.48 -14.23 8.04
CA ALA A 51 10.66 -15.06 7.81
C ALA A 51 11.99 -14.29 7.97
N GLY A 52 12.01 -13.00 7.63
CA GLY A 52 13.17 -12.14 7.87
C GLY A 52 13.37 -11.81 9.35
N ILE A 53 12.28 -11.47 10.07
CA ILE A 53 12.32 -11.17 11.51
C ILE A 53 12.80 -12.37 12.33
N GLU A 54 12.37 -13.59 11.99
CA GLU A 54 12.82 -14.82 12.66
C GLU A 54 14.32 -15.06 12.54
N LYS A 55 14.95 -14.57 11.49
CA LYS A 55 16.40 -14.66 11.25
C LYS A 55 17.18 -13.47 11.78
N CYS A 56 16.50 -12.40 12.18
CA CYS A 56 17.13 -11.17 12.60
C CYS A 56 17.74 -11.29 14.00
N ALA A 57 18.99 -10.90 14.18
CA ALA A 57 19.66 -10.93 15.47
C ALA A 57 19.03 -9.98 16.52
N ASN A 58 18.48 -8.85 16.07
CA ASN A 58 17.81 -7.88 16.94
C ASN A 58 16.45 -7.45 16.34
N PRO A 59 15.43 -8.32 16.41
CA PRO A 59 14.13 -8.05 15.79
C PRO A 59 13.37 -6.85 16.36
N LYS A 60 13.71 -6.41 17.59
CA LYS A 60 13.07 -5.26 18.24
C LYS A 60 13.46 -3.91 17.62
N SER A 61 14.61 -3.83 16.94
CA SER A 61 15.08 -2.61 16.27
C SER A 61 14.56 -2.47 14.85
N VAL A 62 13.96 -3.53 14.29
CA VAL A 62 13.48 -3.54 12.91
C VAL A 62 12.01 -3.16 12.86
N HIS A 63 11.69 -2.19 12.02
CA HIS A 63 10.34 -1.73 11.75
C HIS A 63 10.00 -1.90 10.27
N SER A 64 8.76 -2.19 9.97
CA SER A 64 8.32 -2.28 8.58
C SER A 64 6.91 -1.74 8.39
N VAL A 65 6.67 -1.24 7.19
CA VAL A 65 5.34 -0.89 6.70
C VAL A 65 5.11 -1.54 5.34
N ALA A 66 3.86 -1.90 5.07
CA ALA A 66 3.41 -2.45 3.81
C ALA A 66 2.55 -1.41 3.10
N SER A 67 3.11 -0.77 2.08
CA SER A 67 2.41 0.26 1.30
C SER A 67 1.40 -0.37 0.35
N PHE A 68 0.17 -0.47 0.80
CA PHE A 68 -0.99 -0.97 0.06
C PHE A 68 -1.63 0.20 -0.71
N PHE A 69 -1.71 0.07 -2.03
CA PHE A 69 -2.13 1.14 -2.92
C PHE A 69 -3.64 1.17 -3.10
N VAL A 70 -4.24 2.36 -2.94
CA VAL A 70 -5.69 2.52 -2.85
C VAL A 70 -6.28 3.12 -4.14
N SER A 71 -6.14 4.42 -4.39
CA SER A 71 -6.88 5.12 -5.44
C SER A 71 -6.68 4.59 -6.87
N ARG A 72 -5.54 3.94 -7.15
CA ARG A 72 -5.30 3.36 -8.47
C ARG A 72 -6.23 2.19 -8.78
N VAL A 73 -6.67 1.44 -7.75
CA VAL A 73 -7.62 0.34 -7.92
C VAL A 73 -8.97 0.88 -8.39
N ASP A 74 -9.53 1.89 -7.71
CA ASP A 74 -10.78 2.53 -8.16
C ASP A 74 -10.62 3.14 -9.56
N SER A 75 -9.50 3.83 -9.82
CA SER A 75 -9.25 4.42 -11.16
C SER A 75 -9.24 3.39 -12.29
N ALA A 76 -8.91 2.13 -12.00
CA ALA A 76 -8.95 1.04 -12.98
C ALA A 76 -10.34 0.40 -13.04
N VAL A 77 -10.95 0.09 -11.90
CA VAL A 77 -12.24 -0.60 -11.79
C VAL A 77 -13.41 0.27 -12.30
N ASP A 78 -13.44 1.54 -11.89
CA ASP A 78 -14.57 2.44 -12.18
C ASP A 78 -14.80 2.66 -13.68
N LYS A 79 -13.73 2.57 -14.50
CA LYS A 79 -13.80 2.64 -15.95
C LYS A 79 -14.53 1.45 -16.59
N LEU A 80 -14.63 0.35 -15.88
CA LEU A 80 -15.27 -0.89 -16.34
C LEU A 80 -16.72 -0.98 -15.87
N LEU A 81 -17.14 -0.10 -14.96
CA LEU A 81 -18.47 -0.11 -14.37
C LEU A 81 -19.42 0.81 -15.13
N ASN A 82 -20.56 0.26 -15.55
CA ASN A 82 -21.69 1.01 -16.10
C ASN A 82 -22.65 1.49 -15.00
N ASP A 83 -22.60 0.89 -13.83
CA ASP A 83 -23.43 1.23 -12.67
C ASP A 83 -22.61 2.04 -11.66
N ASP A 84 -23.08 3.25 -11.38
CA ASP A 84 -22.41 4.17 -10.44
C ASP A 84 -22.52 3.70 -8.98
N SER A 85 -23.40 2.76 -8.67
CA SER A 85 -23.61 2.29 -7.28
C SER A 85 -22.39 1.59 -6.66
N LEU A 86 -21.50 1.02 -7.49
CA LEU A 86 -20.28 0.31 -7.07
C LEU A 86 -19.00 1.12 -7.34
N LYS A 87 -19.08 2.27 -7.98
CA LYS A 87 -17.92 3.14 -8.19
C LYS A 87 -17.36 3.68 -6.87
N GLY A 88 -16.04 3.76 -6.78
CA GLY A 88 -15.31 4.22 -5.59
C GLY A 88 -15.34 3.25 -4.41
N LYS A 89 -15.73 1.99 -4.61
CA LYS A 89 -15.84 0.99 -3.55
C LYS A 89 -14.75 -0.08 -3.59
N ALA A 90 -14.27 -0.42 -4.78
CA ALA A 90 -13.31 -1.51 -4.98
C ALA A 90 -12.04 -1.32 -4.16
N ALA A 91 -11.44 -0.12 -4.19
CA ALA A 91 -10.21 0.19 -3.50
C ALA A 91 -10.36 0.14 -1.98
N ILE A 92 -11.45 0.73 -1.45
CA ILE A 92 -11.74 0.75 -0.01
C ILE A 92 -12.02 -0.67 0.48
N ALA A 93 -12.85 -1.43 -0.24
CA ALA A 93 -13.15 -2.83 0.10
C ALA A 93 -11.87 -3.68 0.11
N ASN A 94 -11.02 -3.57 -0.91
CA ASN A 94 -9.75 -4.28 -0.99
C ASN A 94 -8.81 -3.92 0.17
N ALA A 95 -8.70 -2.64 0.54
CA ALA A 95 -7.87 -2.18 1.67
C ALA A 95 -8.43 -2.67 3.03
N ARG A 96 -9.76 -2.71 3.21
CA ARG A 96 -10.39 -3.27 4.41
C ARG A 96 -10.08 -4.76 4.57
N LEU A 97 -10.11 -5.54 3.49
CA LEU A 97 -9.73 -6.96 3.55
C LEU A 97 -8.21 -7.14 3.74
N ALA A 98 -7.38 -6.22 3.26
CA ALA A 98 -5.96 -6.23 3.59
C ALA A 98 -5.74 -6.02 5.10
N TYR A 99 -6.53 -5.16 5.74
CA TYR A 99 -6.47 -4.99 7.20
C TYR A 99 -6.96 -6.25 7.95
N GLU A 100 -8.01 -6.92 7.50
CA GLU A 100 -8.46 -8.21 8.06
C GLU A 100 -7.33 -9.24 8.00
N LEU A 101 -6.67 -9.36 6.85
CA LEU A 101 -5.53 -10.25 6.66
C LEU A 101 -4.36 -9.89 7.59
N TYR A 102 -4.06 -8.61 7.77
CA TYR A 102 -3.08 -8.13 8.73
C TYR A 102 -3.40 -8.58 10.15
N LEU A 103 -4.62 -8.40 10.61
CA LEU A 103 -5.06 -8.82 11.94
C LEU A 103 -4.91 -10.33 12.13
N GLU A 104 -5.25 -11.12 11.14
CA GLU A 104 -5.12 -12.59 11.17
C GLU A 104 -3.65 -13.02 11.26
N LYS A 105 -2.81 -12.53 10.35
CA LYS A 105 -1.41 -12.93 10.20
C LYS A 105 -0.55 -12.51 11.39
N PHE A 106 -0.86 -11.41 12.05
CA PHE A 106 -0.11 -10.89 13.19
C PHE A 106 -0.73 -11.18 14.55
N LYS A 107 -1.87 -11.86 14.62
CA LYS A 107 -2.60 -12.13 15.88
C LYS A 107 -1.73 -12.67 17.01
N ASN A 108 -0.80 -13.56 16.72
CA ASN A 108 0.08 -14.20 17.70
C ASN A 108 1.56 -13.96 17.38
N PHE A 109 1.88 -13.00 16.53
CA PHE A 109 3.26 -12.72 16.15
C PHE A 109 3.96 -11.95 17.28
N PRO A 110 5.07 -12.46 17.83
CA PRO A 110 5.66 -11.94 19.07
C PRO A 110 6.59 -10.74 18.89
N HIS A 111 6.80 -10.29 17.64
CA HIS A 111 7.71 -9.22 17.27
C HIS A 111 6.96 -7.99 16.78
N ASN A 112 7.68 -6.96 16.34
CA ASN A 112 7.09 -5.78 15.69
C ASN A 112 6.25 -6.21 14.49
N HIS A 113 5.05 -5.68 14.38
CA HIS A 113 4.20 -5.94 13.22
C HIS A 113 4.62 -5.07 12.02
N GLN A 114 4.56 -5.64 10.82
CA GLN A 114 4.59 -4.85 9.59
C GLN A 114 3.24 -4.15 9.42
N ARG A 115 3.18 -2.85 9.73
CA ARG A 115 1.91 -2.12 9.72
C ARG A 115 1.42 -1.85 8.30
N PRO A 116 0.11 -2.00 8.04
CA PRO A 116 -0.47 -1.52 6.78
C PRO A 116 -0.25 -0.01 6.62
N LEU A 117 0.20 0.39 5.43
CA LEU A 117 0.33 1.79 5.05
C LEU A 117 -0.52 2.03 3.81
N TRP A 118 -1.55 2.86 3.95
CA TRP A 118 -2.39 3.25 2.82
C TRP A 118 -1.64 4.26 1.96
N ALA A 119 -1.31 3.84 0.74
CA ALA A 119 -0.57 4.63 -0.23
C ALA A 119 -1.48 5.03 -1.41
N SER A 120 -1.13 6.11 -2.10
CA SER A 120 -1.96 6.64 -3.20
C SER A 120 -3.38 6.98 -2.73
N THR A 121 -3.49 7.76 -1.66
CA THR A 121 -4.77 8.12 -1.03
C THR A 121 -5.34 9.45 -1.52
N GLY A 122 -4.66 10.13 -2.42
CA GLY A 122 -5.21 11.29 -3.13
C GLY A 122 -6.31 10.83 -4.10
N VAL A 123 -7.49 11.46 -3.97
CA VAL A 123 -8.64 11.23 -4.84
C VAL A 123 -8.31 11.67 -6.27
N LYS A 124 -8.73 10.90 -7.27
CA LYS A 124 -8.50 11.17 -8.70
C LYS A 124 -9.74 11.64 -9.42
N ASP A 125 -10.91 11.13 -9.03
CA ASP A 125 -12.19 11.53 -9.60
C ASP A 125 -12.77 12.70 -8.79
N PRO A 126 -13.07 13.85 -9.42
CA PRO A 126 -13.63 15.01 -8.72
C PRO A 126 -15.04 14.78 -8.16
N ALA A 127 -15.73 13.72 -8.57
CA ALA A 127 -17.01 13.33 -7.99
C ALA A 127 -16.89 12.79 -6.56
N TYR A 128 -15.69 12.34 -6.16
CA TYR A 128 -15.46 11.78 -4.84
C TYR A 128 -15.03 12.85 -3.84
N ARG A 129 -15.39 12.64 -2.57
CA ARG A 129 -14.90 13.49 -1.48
C ARG A 129 -13.38 13.42 -1.39
N SER A 130 -12.71 14.55 -1.26
CA SER A 130 -11.24 14.63 -1.23
C SER A 130 -10.59 13.85 -0.07
N THR A 131 -11.35 13.54 0.99
CA THR A 131 -10.92 12.79 2.17
C THR A 131 -11.24 11.30 2.11
N MET A 132 -11.94 10.83 1.06
CA MET A 132 -12.58 9.50 0.99
C MET A 132 -11.65 8.34 1.39
N TYR A 133 -10.42 8.31 0.92
CA TYR A 133 -9.45 7.25 1.23
C TYR A 133 -8.71 7.45 2.57
N VAL A 134 -9.01 8.52 3.28
CA VAL A 134 -8.49 8.77 4.63
C VAL A 134 -9.54 8.37 5.66
N ASP A 135 -10.72 8.99 5.59
CA ASP A 135 -11.79 8.77 6.56
C ASP A 135 -12.43 7.37 6.50
N SER A 136 -12.37 6.70 5.34
CA SER A 136 -12.88 5.32 5.19
C SER A 136 -11.90 4.23 5.60
N LEU A 137 -10.65 4.58 5.92
CA LEU A 137 -9.56 3.63 6.18
C LEU A 137 -8.80 3.92 7.49
N ILE A 138 -9.51 4.36 8.51
CA ILE A 138 -8.98 4.59 9.85
C ILE A 138 -9.08 3.29 10.65
N ALA A 139 -7.96 2.82 11.19
CA ALA A 139 -7.93 1.69 12.12
C ALA A 139 -6.64 1.71 12.97
N PRO A 140 -6.60 1.03 14.12
CA PRO A 140 -5.39 0.92 14.93
C PRO A 140 -4.20 0.34 14.15
N ASN A 141 -3.00 0.84 14.43
CA ASN A 141 -1.76 0.38 13.81
C ASN A 141 -1.66 0.56 12.28
N THR A 142 -2.49 1.38 11.68
CA THR A 142 -2.35 1.77 10.27
C THR A 142 -1.54 3.06 10.13
N VAL A 143 -1.00 3.28 8.94
CA VAL A 143 -0.36 4.53 8.49
C VAL A 143 -1.07 4.98 7.22
N ASN A 144 -1.28 6.27 7.06
CA ASN A 144 -1.79 6.84 5.82
C ASN A 144 -0.79 7.88 5.29
N THR A 145 -0.41 7.77 4.03
CA THR A 145 0.38 8.79 3.34
C THR A 145 -0.49 9.50 2.33
N MET A 146 -0.50 10.81 2.38
CA MET A 146 -1.38 11.61 1.55
C MET A 146 -0.66 12.83 0.96
N PRO A 147 -1.07 13.31 -0.23
CA PRO A 147 -0.53 14.54 -0.79
C PRO A 147 -0.98 15.76 0.04
N PRO A 148 -0.26 16.90 -0.04
CA PRO A 148 -0.58 18.10 0.73
C PRO A 148 -2.04 18.55 0.59
N SER A 149 -2.60 18.54 -0.62
CA SER A 149 -4.01 18.91 -0.86
C SER A 149 -5.01 18.01 -0.13
N THR A 150 -4.72 16.72 0.00
CA THR A 150 -5.55 15.79 0.77
C THR A 150 -5.40 16.05 2.28
N LEU A 151 -4.18 16.35 2.75
CA LEU A 151 -3.93 16.71 4.15
C LEU A 151 -4.71 17.99 4.52
N ASP A 152 -4.68 19.01 3.68
CA ASP A 152 -5.43 20.26 3.90
C ASP A 152 -6.94 19.98 3.98
N ALA A 153 -7.45 19.09 3.12
CA ALA A 153 -8.86 18.70 3.14
C ALA A 153 -9.23 17.92 4.42
N VAL A 154 -8.35 17.04 4.90
CA VAL A 154 -8.52 16.29 6.16
C VAL A 154 -8.55 17.24 7.36
N ILE A 155 -7.64 18.20 7.41
CA ILE A 155 -7.60 19.21 8.48
C ILE A 155 -8.90 20.05 8.48
N ALA A 156 -9.34 20.47 7.29
CA ALA A 156 -10.58 21.27 7.16
C ALA A 156 -11.85 20.47 7.52
N ALA A 157 -11.88 19.16 7.28
CA ALA A 157 -13.04 18.30 7.53
C ALA A 157 -13.21 17.92 9.02
N VAL A 158 -12.19 18.13 9.87
CA VAL A 158 -12.21 17.75 11.30
C VAL A 158 -12.67 16.29 11.48
N ILE A 159 -11.92 15.35 10.87
CA ILE A 159 -12.28 13.93 10.88
C ILE A 159 -12.06 13.34 12.27
N GLU A 160 -13.07 12.67 12.82
CA GLU A 160 -12.93 11.90 14.05
C GLU A 160 -12.15 10.62 13.81
N ALA A 161 -11.21 10.31 14.72
CA ALA A 161 -10.33 9.14 14.58
C ALA A 161 -10.99 7.87 15.13
N GLU A 162 -12.14 7.49 14.56
CA GLU A 162 -12.85 6.25 14.88
C GLU A 162 -12.47 5.14 13.89
N ASP A 163 -12.52 3.88 14.34
CA ASP A 163 -12.27 2.72 13.46
C ASP A 163 -13.37 2.61 12.40
N THR A 164 -12.98 2.86 11.15
CA THR A 164 -13.88 2.77 9.98
C THR A 164 -13.61 1.53 9.13
N ILE A 165 -12.67 0.69 9.52
CA ILE A 165 -12.34 -0.56 8.81
C ILE A 165 -13.05 -1.75 9.44
N THR A 166 -12.79 -2.03 10.72
CA THR A 166 -13.26 -3.25 11.39
C THR A 166 -14.79 -3.45 11.29
N PRO A 167 -15.66 -2.45 11.55
CA PRO A 167 -17.10 -2.63 11.45
C PRO A 167 -17.59 -2.84 10.00
N ASN A 168 -16.77 -2.55 9.00
CA ASN A 168 -17.16 -2.58 7.59
C ASN A 168 -16.49 -3.74 6.79
N ILE A 169 -15.86 -4.70 7.45
CA ILE A 169 -15.21 -5.86 6.79
C ILE A 169 -16.23 -6.70 6.02
N GLN A 170 -17.40 -6.98 6.62
CA GLN A 170 -18.43 -7.77 5.94
C GLN A 170 -18.97 -7.05 4.70
N SER A 171 -19.25 -5.75 4.80
CA SER A 171 -19.66 -4.94 3.64
C SER A 171 -18.61 -4.94 2.52
N ALA A 172 -17.31 -4.90 2.88
CA ALA A 172 -16.23 -4.99 1.91
C ALA A 172 -16.22 -6.33 1.15
N LYS A 173 -16.49 -7.44 1.84
CA LYS A 173 -16.64 -8.77 1.20
C LYS A 173 -17.80 -8.78 0.21
N ASP A 174 -18.94 -8.25 0.62
CA ASP A 174 -20.15 -8.19 -0.21
C ASP A 174 -19.92 -7.30 -1.45
N GLU A 175 -19.23 -6.17 -1.30
CA GLU A 175 -18.88 -5.26 -2.40
C GLU A 175 -17.95 -5.94 -3.43
N LEU A 176 -16.90 -6.66 -2.98
CA LEU A 176 -16.02 -7.39 -3.91
C LEU A 176 -16.73 -8.56 -4.59
N LEU A 177 -17.65 -9.24 -3.91
CA LEU A 177 -18.49 -10.28 -4.52
C LEU A 177 -19.42 -9.69 -5.58
N ALA A 178 -20.01 -8.52 -5.33
CA ALA A 178 -20.86 -7.83 -6.30
C ALA A 178 -20.07 -7.41 -7.54
N LEU A 179 -18.84 -6.90 -7.37
CA LEU A 179 -17.94 -6.58 -8.49
C LEU A 179 -17.59 -7.83 -9.32
N ALA A 180 -17.27 -8.94 -8.65
CA ALA A 180 -16.98 -10.20 -9.33
C ALA A 180 -18.19 -10.74 -10.12
N ALA A 181 -19.41 -10.57 -9.58
CA ALA A 181 -20.64 -10.94 -10.28
C ALA A 181 -20.88 -10.12 -11.57
N LEU A 182 -20.34 -8.90 -11.64
CA LEU A 182 -20.32 -8.07 -12.86
C LEU A 182 -19.18 -8.43 -13.82
N GLY A 183 -18.40 -9.46 -13.53
CA GLY A 183 -17.26 -9.89 -14.35
C GLY A 183 -15.98 -9.10 -14.14
N ILE A 184 -15.88 -8.32 -13.07
CA ILE A 184 -14.66 -7.60 -12.69
C ILE A 184 -13.68 -8.57 -12.04
N ASP A 185 -12.58 -8.86 -12.74
CA ASP A 185 -11.47 -9.67 -12.22
C ASP A 185 -10.45 -8.75 -11.51
N LEU A 186 -10.63 -8.60 -10.19
CA LEU A 186 -9.75 -7.75 -9.39
C LEU A 186 -8.30 -8.27 -9.36
N ASN A 187 -8.08 -9.60 -9.44
CA ASN A 187 -6.73 -10.14 -9.44
C ASN A 187 -5.98 -9.72 -10.72
N LYS A 188 -6.63 -9.84 -11.87
CA LYS A 188 -6.06 -9.39 -13.14
C LYS A 188 -5.74 -7.89 -13.10
N ILE A 189 -6.66 -7.07 -12.59
CA ILE A 189 -6.47 -5.61 -12.48
C ILE A 189 -5.29 -5.29 -11.56
N THR A 190 -5.16 -5.95 -10.44
CA THR A 190 -4.06 -5.71 -9.48
C THR A 190 -2.71 -6.16 -10.02
N ASP A 191 -2.64 -7.23 -10.81
CA ASP A 191 -1.42 -7.67 -11.49
C ASP A 191 -0.98 -6.64 -12.56
N GLU A 192 -1.92 -6.11 -13.34
CA GLU A 192 -1.66 -5.04 -14.31
C GLU A 192 -1.17 -3.75 -13.63
N LEU A 193 -1.74 -3.39 -12.49
CA LEU A 193 -1.32 -2.23 -11.70
C LEU A 193 0.08 -2.42 -11.06
N GLU A 194 0.44 -3.63 -10.66
CA GLU A 194 1.80 -3.95 -10.19
C GLU A 194 2.81 -3.75 -11.32
N ALA A 195 2.55 -4.31 -12.51
CA ALA A 195 3.40 -4.17 -13.69
C ALA A 195 3.58 -2.70 -14.10
N ASP A 196 2.48 -1.96 -14.26
CA ASP A 196 2.51 -0.50 -14.55
C ASP A 196 3.29 0.27 -13.48
N GLY A 197 3.17 -0.12 -12.21
CA GLY A 197 3.91 0.48 -11.12
C GLY A 197 5.41 0.28 -11.25
N VAL A 198 5.87 -0.91 -11.60
CA VAL A 198 7.30 -1.24 -11.83
C VAL A 198 7.83 -0.43 -13.02
N ASP A 199 7.13 -0.40 -14.15
CA ASP A 199 7.53 0.35 -15.33
C ASP A 199 7.70 1.85 -15.05
N LYS A 200 6.79 2.43 -14.26
CA LYS A 200 6.90 3.84 -13.83
C LYS A 200 8.09 4.08 -12.90
N PHE A 201 8.45 3.13 -12.05
CA PHE A 201 9.67 3.22 -11.24
C PHE A 201 10.93 3.20 -12.11
N MET A 202 11.00 2.30 -13.09
CA MET A 202 12.13 2.22 -14.03
C MET A 202 12.27 3.52 -14.83
N THR A 203 11.19 4.01 -15.42
CA THR A 203 11.19 5.30 -16.15
C THR A 203 11.65 6.46 -15.27
N SER A 204 11.16 6.53 -14.02
CA SER A 204 11.58 7.60 -13.09
C SER A 204 13.05 7.51 -12.71
N TRP A 205 13.59 6.30 -12.62
CA TRP A 205 15.02 6.06 -12.38
C TRP A 205 15.87 6.56 -13.53
N ASP A 206 15.52 6.23 -14.77
CA ASP A 206 16.23 6.65 -15.97
C ASP A 206 16.24 8.19 -16.07
N VAL A 207 15.10 8.85 -15.86
CA VAL A 207 15.00 10.31 -15.82
C VAL A 207 15.89 10.93 -14.75
N LEU A 208 15.99 10.29 -13.57
CA LEU A 208 16.89 10.75 -12.51
C LEU A 208 18.37 10.63 -12.93
N LEU A 209 18.76 9.53 -13.53
CA LEU A 209 20.13 9.32 -14.00
C LEU A 209 20.52 10.36 -15.07
N ASP A 210 19.65 10.59 -16.05
CA ASP A 210 19.83 11.60 -17.09
C ASP A 210 19.97 13.01 -16.50
N ALA A 211 19.15 13.34 -15.51
CA ALA A 211 19.23 14.64 -14.83
C ALA A 211 20.56 14.82 -14.08
N VAL A 212 21.02 13.80 -13.37
CA VAL A 212 22.32 13.81 -12.67
C VAL A 212 23.48 13.95 -13.67
N GLU A 213 23.44 13.20 -14.77
CA GLU A 213 24.46 13.29 -15.81
C GLU A 213 24.52 14.68 -16.41
N ALA A 214 23.37 15.27 -16.72
CA ALA A 214 23.29 16.65 -17.26
C ALA A 214 23.91 17.68 -16.30
N GLU A 215 23.68 17.56 -14.99
CA GLU A 215 24.28 18.47 -14.01
C GLU A 215 25.81 18.26 -13.87
N ILE A 216 26.30 17.01 -13.94
CA ILE A 216 27.73 16.70 -13.94
C ILE A 216 28.42 17.32 -15.18
N GLN A 217 27.79 17.28 -16.36
CA GLN A 217 28.35 17.89 -17.57
C GLN A 217 28.42 19.43 -17.49
N LYS A 218 27.43 20.07 -16.85
CA LYS A 218 27.46 21.53 -16.62
C LYS A 218 28.57 21.96 -15.64
N ALA A 219 28.97 21.08 -14.73
CA ALA A 219 29.98 21.36 -13.72
C ALA A 219 31.43 21.15 -14.21
N LYS A 220 31.61 20.60 -15.40
CA LYS A 220 32.91 20.44 -16.08
C LYS A 220 33.27 21.64 -16.91
#